data_b7b938fa7a34d24ca89875ab5c4c91a8
#
_entry.id   b7b938fa7a34d24ca89875ab5c4c91a8
#
_cell.length_a   1.000
_cell.length_b   1.000
_cell.length_c   1.000
_cell.angle_alpha   90.00
_cell.angle_beta   90.00
_cell.angle_gamma   90.00
#
_symmetry.space_group_name_H-M   'P 1'
#
loop_
_entity.id
_entity.type
_entity.pdbx_description
1 polymer ?
#
loop_
_entity_poly.entity_id
_entity_poly.type
_entity_poly.pdbx_seq_one_letter_code
_entity_poly.pdbx_strand_id
1 'polypeptide(L)'
;MPTITRFEDFDVFKEARKLVNAIYTISGAGHFARDFALRDQMRRAAISILSNFGEGFERDGKAEFLQFLSIAKGSLGEIKAQLYIALDQKYITSTDFERLHSLVEQTGKMLAGLMIYLRRTETKGIKFKVNKPETRN
;
A
#
# COMPACT_ATOMS: atom_id res chain seq x y z
N MET A 1 -12.39 21.56 -8.63
CA MET A 1 -11.93 20.41 -7.86
C MET A 1 -10.54 20.66 -7.31
N PRO A 2 -10.31 20.30 -6.07
CA PRO A 2 -8.99 20.49 -5.52
C PRO A 2 -7.96 19.63 -6.23
N THR A 3 -6.78 20.16 -6.35
CA THR A 3 -5.65 19.41 -6.92
C THR A 3 -4.84 18.86 -5.77
N ILE A 4 -4.50 17.57 -5.83
CA ILE A 4 -3.62 16.98 -4.84
C ILE A 4 -2.18 17.33 -5.21
N THR A 5 -1.52 18.05 -4.30
CA THR A 5 -0.14 18.50 -4.52
C THR A 5 0.85 17.77 -3.64
N ARG A 6 0.38 16.92 -2.72
CA ARG A 6 1.24 16.17 -1.80
C ARG A 6 0.78 14.73 -1.79
N PHE A 7 1.73 13.78 -1.86
CA PHE A 7 1.34 12.36 -1.90
C PHE A 7 0.65 11.92 -0.61
N GLU A 8 0.95 12.55 0.52
CA GLU A 8 0.33 12.15 1.79
C GLU A 8 -1.14 12.53 1.88
N ASP A 9 -1.66 13.31 0.92
CA ASP A 9 -3.07 13.67 0.90
C ASP A 9 -3.95 12.65 0.18
N PHE A 10 -3.34 11.68 -0.51
CA PHE A 10 -4.12 10.61 -1.13
C PHE A 10 -4.67 9.67 -0.06
N ASP A 11 -5.95 9.32 -0.19
CA ASP A 11 -6.58 8.40 0.75
C ASP A 11 -5.91 7.04 0.73
N VAL A 12 -5.47 6.58 -0.44
CA VAL A 12 -4.80 5.29 -0.53
C VAL A 12 -3.47 5.31 0.23
N PHE A 13 -2.77 6.45 0.25
CA PHE A 13 -1.53 6.55 1.02
C PHE A 13 -1.84 6.43 2.52
N LYS A 14 -2.90 7.08 2.97
CA LYS A 14 -3.31 7.00 4.37
C LYS A 14 -3.69 5.59 4.76
N GLU A 15 -4.41 4.90 3.88
CA GLU A 15 -4.79 3.51 4.14
C GLU A 15 -3.57 2.60 4.17
N ALA A 16 -2.64 2.79 3.24
CA ALA A 16 -1.41 2.01 3.19
C ALA A 16 -0.59 2.20 4.47
N ARG A 17 -0.59 3.40 5.05
CA ARG A 17 0.11 3.64 6.32
C ARG A 17 -0.47 2.78 7.44
N LYS A 18 -1.79 2.61 7.47
CA LYS A 18 -2.42 1.75 8.48
C LYS A 18 -1.93 0.32 8.32
N LEU A 19 -1.85 -0.15 7.09
CA LEU A 19 -1.38 -1.50 6.80
C LEU A 19 0.08 -1.67 7.23
N VAL A 20 0.94 -0.72 6.88
CA VAL A 20 2.35 -0.80 7.23
C VAL A 20 2.53 -0.83 8.74
N ASN A 21 1.80 0.02 9.46
CA ASN A 21 1.89 0.05 10.92
C ASN A 21 1.41 -1.26 11.53
N ALA A 22 0.33 -1.84 10.99
CA ALA A 22 -0.19 -3.10 11.48
C ALA A 22 0.82 -4.23 11.26
N ILE A 23 1.51 -4.23 10.12
CA ILE A 23 2.54 -5.23 9.83
C ILE A 23 3.70 -5.11 10.79
N TYR A 24 4.15 -3.89 11.08
CA TYR A 24 5.26 -3.70 12.02
C TYR A 24 4.87 -4.18 13.42
N THR A 25 3.65 -3.88 13.85
CA THR A 25 3.18 -4.31 15.16
C THR A 25 3.15 -5.84 15.26
N ILE A 26 2.53 -6.49 14.28
CA ILE A 26 2.32 -7.93 14.39
C ILE A 26 3.62 -8.72 14.19
N SER A 27 4.49 -8.23 13.31
CA SER A 27 5.74 -8.92 13.03
C SER A 27 6.81 -8.68 14.10
N GLY A 28 6.55 -7.77 15.02
CA GLY A 28 7.46 -7.49 16.13
C GLY A 28 7.11 -8.24 17.40
N ALA A 29 6.14 -9.16 17.36
CA ALA A 29 5.65 -9.84 18.58
C ALA A 29 5.85 -11.35 18.47
N GLY A 30 6.11 -11.96 19.63
CA GLY A 30 6.14 -13.42 19.76
C GLY A 30 7.13 -14.11 18.85
N HIS A 31 6.74 -15.26 18.37
CA HIS A 31 7.59 -16.08 17.50
C HIS A 31 7.80 -15.42 16.14
N PHE A 32 6.84 -14.62 15.68
CA PHE A 32 6.96 -13.92 14.40
C PHE A 32 8.23 -13.06 14.41
N ALA A 33 8.48 -12.38 15.51
CA ALA A 33 9.63 -11.48 15.63
C ALA A 33 10.96 -12.21 15.46
N ARG A 34 10.98 -13.53 15.69
CA ARG A 34 12.20 -14.34 15.60
C ARG A 34 12.37 -15.00 14.25
N ASP A 35 11.34 -15.02 13.43
CA ASP A 35 11.45 -15.52 12.06
C ASP A 35 11.96 -14.36 11.22
N PHE A 36 13.28 -14.19 11.21
CA PHE A 36 13.87 -13.03 10.57
C PHE A 36 13.59 -12.99 9.06
N ALA A 37 13.55 -14.17 8.44
CA ALA A 37 13.29 -14.23 6.99
C ALA A 37 11.91 -13.70 6.64
N LEU A 38 10.88 -14.19 7.31
CA LEU A 38 9.52 -13.75 7.02
C LEU A 38 9.30 -12.31 7.48
N ARG A 39 9.75 -12.00 8.70
CA ARG A 39 9.58 -10.66 9.25
C ARG A 39 10.19 -9.60 8.33
N ASP A 40 11.43 -9.83 7.92
CA ASP A 40 12.15 -8.83 7.14
C ASP A 40 11.60 -8.70 5.73
N GLN A 41 11.20 -9.82 5.11
CA GLN A 41 10.59 -9.78 3.78
C GLN A 41 9.27 -9.05 3.80
N MET A 42 8.44 -9.32 4.81
CA MET A 42 7.15 -8.66 4.92
C MET A 42 7.31 -7.16 5.16
N ARG A 43 8.26 -6.78 6.00
CA ARG A 43 8.53 -5.37 6.26
C ARG A 43 9.08 -4.66 5.04
N ARG A 44 9.93 -5.33 4.25
CA ARG A 44 10.43 -4.76 3.01
C ARG A 44 9.29 -4.50 2.03
N ALA A 45 8.38 -5.46 1.90
CA ALA A 45 7.23 -5.28 1.03
C ALA A 45 6.36 -4.13 1.50
N ALA A 46 6.16 -4.00 2.82
CA ALA A 46 5.38 -2.90 3.39
C ALA A 46 6.04 -1.55 3.10
N ILE A 47 7.33 -1.45 3.33
CA ILE A 47 8.09 -0.23 3.04
C ILE A 47 7.97 0.12 1.55
N SER A 48 8.03 -0.88 0.69
CA SER A 48 7.99 -0.69 -0.75
C SER A 48 6.69 -0.01 -1.20
N ILE A 49 5.56 -0.30 -0.53
CA ILE A 49 4.29 0.32 -0.90
C ILE A 49 4.39 1.84 -0.77
N LEU A 50 4.82 2.32 0.39
CA LEU A 50 4.89 3.75 0.65
C LEU A 50 6.01 4.43 -0.11
N SER A 51 7.16 3.77 -0.19
CA SER A 51 8.32 4.34 -0.88
C SER A 51 8.03 4.52 -2.36
N ASN A 52 7.42 3.53 -3.00
CA ASN A 52 7.12 3.64 -4.43
C ASN A 52 6.01 4.63 -4.70
N PHE A 53 5.04 4.74 -3.80
CA PHE A 53 4.00 5.73 -3.94
C PHE A 53 4.61 7.14 -3.93
N GLY A 54 5.43 7.43 -2.93
CA GLY A 54 6.04 8.73 -2.80
C GLY A 54 6.97 9.07 -3.94
N GLU A 55 7.85 8.13 -4.28
CA GLU A 55 8.80 8.34 -5.36
C GLU A 55 8.08 8.55 -6.70
N GLY A 56 7.08 7.72 -6.97
CA GLY A 56 6.33 7.83 -8.21
C GLY A 56 5.63 9.17 -8.35
N PHE A 57 5.04 9.65 -7.26
CA PHE A 57 4.35 10.94 -7.29
C PHE A 57 5.33 12.10 -7.54
N GLU A 58 6.51 12.02 -6.92
CA GLU A 58 7.49 13.11 -7.05
C GLU A 58 8.18 13.15 -8.40
N ARG A 59 8.01 12.10 -9.24
CA ARG A 59 8.53 12.11 -10.60
C ARG A 59 7.75 13.04 -11.52
N ASP A 60 6.58 13.51 -11.09
CA ASP A 60 5.79 14.52 -11.79
C ASP A 60 5.22 14.11 -13.14
N GLY A 61 5.37 12.85 -13.54
CA GLY A 61 4.82 12.35 -14.79
C GLY A 61 3.81 11.26 -14.54
N LYS A 62 2.73 11.26 -15.31
CA LYS A 62 1.68 10.25 -15.15
C LYS A 62 2.19 8.86 -15.42
N ALA A 63 2.96 8.67 -16.49
CA ALA A 63 3.47 7.35 -16.83
C ALA A 63 4.39 6.81 -15.76
N GLU A 64 5.26 7.65 -15.23
CA GLU A 64 6.16 7.23 -14.15
C GLU A 64 5.38 6.90 -12.89
N PHE A 65 4.39 7.73 -12.55
CA PHE A 65 3.57 7.47 -11.36
C PHE A 65 2.90 6.10 -11.47
N LEU A 66 2.30 5.82 -12.62
CA LEU A 66 1.65 4.52 -12.86
C LEU A 66 2.64 3.36 -12.72
N GLN A 67 3.87 3.54 -13.20
CA GLN A 67 4.88 2.51 -13.12
C GLN A 67 5.22 2.20 -11.66
N PHE A 68 5.43 3.24 -10.85
CA PHE A 68 5.74 3.05 -9.43
C PHE A 68 4.54 2.49 -8.65
N LEU A 69 3.32 2.88 -9.04
CA LEU A 69 2.12 2.32 -8.43
C LEU A 69 1.97 0.83 -8.75
N SER A 70 2.39 0.41 -9.93
CA SER A 70 2.41 -1.01 -10.27
C SER A 70 3.33 -1.80 -9.36
N ILE A 71 4.50 -1.23 -9.02
CA ILE A 71 5.41 -1.88 -8.09
C ILE A 71 4.76 -1.98 -6.70
N ALA A 72 4.11 -0.92 -6.26
CA ALA A 72 3.40 -0.92 -4.97
C ALA A 72 2.31 -2.01 -4.96
N LYS A 73 1.60 -2.16 -6.07
CA LYS A 73 0.58 -3.19 -6.19
C LYS A 73 1.17 -4.59 -6.06
N GLY A 74 2.32 -4.81 -6.67
CA GLY A 74 3.03 -6.08 -6.53
C GLY A 74 3.43 -6.36 -5.09
N SER A 75 3.85 -5.32 -4.38
CA SER A 75 4.21 -5.45 -2.96
C SER A 75 3.01 -5.82 -2.10
N LEU A 76 1.82 -5.30 -2.43
CA LEU A 76 0.60 -5.71 -1.75
C LEU A 76 0.32 -7.20 -1.95
N GLY A 77 0.52 -7.69 -3.18
CA GLY A 77 0.35 -9.12 -3.46
C GLY A 77 1.33 -9.97 -2.68
N GLU A 78 2.55 -9.50 -2.55
CA GLU A 78 3.57 -10.18 -1.78
C GLU A 78 3.17 -10.30 -0.31
N ILE A 79 2.68 -9.20 0.28
CA ILE A 79 2.20 -9.19 1.66
C ILE A 79 1.04 -10.16 1.83
N LYS A 80 0.12 -10.17 0.86
CA LYS A 80 -1.03 -11.07 0.93
C LYS A 80 -0.59 -12.52 0.99
N ALA A 81 0.39 -12.90 0.18
CA ALA A 81 0.94 -14.25 0.20
C ALA A 81 1.64 -14.55 1.52
N GLN A 82 2.40 -13.58 2.04
CA GLN A 82 3.14 -13.76 3.28
C GLN A 82 2.22 -13.88 4.50
N LEU A 83 1.05 -13.28 4.44
CA LEU A 83 0.06 -13.43 5.51
C LEU A 83 -0.37 -14.89 5.67
N TYR A 84 -0.48 -15.64 4.57
CA TYR A 84 -0.79 -17.07 4.65
C TYR A 84 0.33 -17.83 5.33
N ILE A 85 1.58 -17.46 5.05
CA ILE A 85 2.69 -18.12 5.73
C ILE A 85 2.62 -17.86 7.22
N ALA A 86 2.39 -16.62 7.63
CA ALA A 86 2.29 -16.28 9.05
C ALA A 86 1.15 -17.02 9.74
N LEU A 87 0.02 -17.16 9.04
CA LEU A 87 -1.12 -17.88 9.57
C LEU A 87 -0.79 -19.37 9.74
N ASP A 88 -0.19 -19.99 8.73
CA ASP A 88 0.15 -21.40 8.76
C ASP A 88 1.18 -21.72 9.82
N GLN A 89 2.11 -20.83 10.06
CA GLN A 89 3.11 -21.00 11.13
C GLN A 89 2.56 -20.65 12.51
N LYS A 90 1.31 -20.21 12.56
CA LYS A 90 0.65 -19.84 13.82
C LYS A 90 1.32 -18.66 14.50
N TYR A 91 1.93 -17.80 13.71
CA TYR A 91 2.49 -16.55 14.23
C TYR A 91 1.39 -15.54 14.49
N ILE A 92 0.27 -15.64 13.79
CA ILE A 92 -0.87 -14.74 13.94
C ILE A 92 -2.13 -15.57 14.10
N THR A 93 -3.14 -15.00 14.73
CA THR A 93 -4.44 -15.65 14.89
C THR A 93 -5.25 -15.47 13.62
N SER A 94 -6.32 -16.26 13.48
CA SER A 94 -7.22 -16.08 12.34
C SER A 94 -7.89 -14.70 12.39
N THR A 95 -8.14 -14.15 13.57
CA THR A 95 -8.68 -12.79 13.70
C THR A 95 -7.69 -11.77 13.16
N ASP A 96 -6.42 -11.90 13.53
CA ASP A 96 -5.37 -11.01 13.01
C ASP A 96 -5.24 -11.15 11.50
N PHE A 97 -5.29 -12.37 11.00
CA PHE A 97 -5.21 -12.62 9.56
C PHE A 97 -6.35 -11.90 8.83
N GLU A 98 -7.59 -12.05 9.31
CA GLU A 98 -8.74 -11.43 8.68
C GLU A 98 -8.60 -9.92 8.65
N ARG A 99 -8.15 -9.34 9.74
CA ARG A 99 -7.99 -7.90 9.85
C ARG A 99 -6.93 -7.38 8.88
N LEU A 100 -5.79 -8.04 8.84
CA LEU A 100 -4.70 -7.64 7.96
C LEU A 100 -5.05 -7.88 6.50
N HIS A 101 -5.69 -9.00 6.22
CA HIS A 101 -6.13 -9.31 4.86
C HIS A 101 -7.12 -8.26 4.35
N SER A 102 -8.02 -7.79 5.21
CA SER A 102 -8.95 -6.73 4.85
C SER A 102 -8.22 -5.43 4.52
N LEU A 103 -7.19 -5.09 5.30
CA LEU A 103 -6.41 -3.89 5.01
C LEU A 103 -5.70 -4.00 3.67
N VAL A 104 -5.16 -5.17 3.34
CA VAL A 104 -4.51 -5.40 2.05
C VAL A 104 -5.52 -5.23 0.91
N GLU A 105 -6.70 -5.86 1.06
CA GLU A 105 -7.73 -5.78 0.02
C GLU A 105 -8.23 -4.36 -0.17
N GLN A 106 -8.45 -3.64 0.91
CA GLN A 106 -8.94 -2.27 0.83
C GLN A 106 -7.89 -1.36 0.18
N THR A 107 -6.64 -1.50 0.60
CA THR A 107 -5.55 -0.71 0.01
C THR A 107 -5.45 -1.03 -1.48
N GLY A 108 -5.57 -2.30 -1.84
CA GLY A 108 -5.48 -2.73 -3.24
C GLY A 108 -6.59 -2.14 -4.10
N LYS A 109 -7.82 -2.10 -3.56
CA LYS A 109 -8.94 -1.51 -4.30
C LYS A 109 -8.74 -0.02 -4.52
N MET A 110 -8.28 0.69 -3.49
CA MET A 110 -8.04 2.11 -3.61
C MET A 110 -6.90 2.40 -4.58
N LEU A 111 -5.85 1.59 -4.54
CA LEU A 111 -4.72 1.74 -5.45
C LEU A 111 -5.15 1.49 -6.88
N ALA A 112 -5.92 0.43 -7.11
CA ALA A 112 -6.44 0.12 -8.44
C ALA A 112 -7.32 1.25 -8.98
N GLY A 113 -8.15 1.82 -8.11
CA GLY A 113 -9.00 2.94 -8.48
C GLY A 113 -8.19 4.15 -8.93
N LEU A 114 -7.14 4.47 -8.20
CA LEU A 114 -6.26 5.57 -8.56
C LEU A 114 -5.57 5.30 -9.91
N MET A 115 -5.10 4.08 -10.11
CA MET A 115 -4.43 3.72 -11.36
C MET A 115 -5.38 3.83 -12.55
N ILE A 116 -6.63 3.39 -12.39
CA ILE A 116 -7.65 3.53 -13.42
C ILE A 116 -7.89 5.00 -13.74
N TYR A 117 -8.02 5.82 -12.69
CA TYR A 117 -8.23 7.24 -12.87
C TYR A 117 -7.07 7.87 -13.66
N LEU A 118 -5.85 7.54 -13.29
CA LEU A 118 -4.68 8.11 -13.94
C LEU A 118 -4.58 7.71 -15.42
N ARG A 119 -4.98 6.47 -15.74
CA ARG A 119 -4.97 6.01 -17.13
C ARG A 119 -5.97 6.77 -17.98
N ARG A 120 -7.05 7.24 -17.39
CA ARG A 120 -8.11 7.93 -18.12
C ARG A 120 -7.92 9.42 -18.22
N THR A 121 -7.14 10.01 -17.32
CA THR A 121 -6.96 11.45 -17.35
C THR A 121 -5.96 11.83 -18.44
N GLU A 122 -6.14 13.02 -18.98
CA GLU A 122 -5.20 13.55 -19.96
C GLU A 122 -4.13 14.41 -19.33
N THR A 123 -4.21 14.62 -18.03
CA THR A 123 -3.23 15.40 -17.31
C THR A 123 -1.88 14.70 -17.32
N LYS A 124 -0.84 15.41 -17.74
CA LYS A 124 0.51 14.86 -17.76
C LYS A 124 1.46 15.66 -16.92
N GLY A 125 0.95 16.66 -16.22
CA GLY A 125 1.78 17.60 -15.53
C GLY A 125 2.24 17.12 -14.16
N ILE A 126 2.82 18.06 -13.43
CA ILE A 126 3.48 17.81 -12.20
C ILE A 126 2.54 17.31 -11.12
N LYS A 127 1.40 17.89 -10.98
CA LYS A 127 0.43 17.47 -9.95
C LYS A 127 -0.86 17.11 -10.62
N PHE A 128 -1.45 16.01 -10.18
CA PHE A 128 -2.62 15.46 -10.82
C PHE A 128 -3.88 16.04 -10.19
N LYS A 129 -4.90 16.23 -10.99
CA LYS A 129 -6.20 16.68 -10.50
C LYS A 129 -6.99 15.45 -10.09
N VAL A 130 -7.16 15.29 -8.80
CA VAL A 130 -7.86 14.14 -8.23
C VAL A 130 -8.89 14.66 -7.26
N ASN A 131 -10.08 14.06 -7.26
CA ASN A 131 -11.12 14.41 -6.31
C ASN A 131 -10.69 13.97 -4.94
N LYS A 132 -10.42 14.96 -4.11
CA LYS A 132 -9.92 14.68 -2.84
C LYS A 132 -10.85 13.87 -1.97
N PRO A 133 -11.87 13.84 -1.98
CA PRO A 133 -12.55 13.02 -1.18
C PRO A 133 -13.10 12.05 -1.67
N GLU A 134 -12.76 11.80 -2.57
CA GLU A 134 -13.10 10.68 -2.70
C GLU A 134 -12.94 10.08 -1.58
N THR A 135 -12.65 10.70 -0.95
CA THR A 135 -12.38 10.21 0.19
C THR A 135 -13.27 10.39 1.03
N ARG A 136 -13.62 10.70 0.75
CA ARG A 136 -14.00 10.93 1.18
C ARG A 136 -14.23 10.58 1.85
N ASN A 137 -14.35 10.76 2.25
CA ASN A 137 -14.31 10.61 2.75
C ASN A 137 -14.22 10.27 3.15
#